data_2f5c6548128de13df5d6341522365152
#
_entry.id   2f5c6548128de13df5d6341522365152
#
_cell.length_a   1.000
_cell.length_b   1.000
_cell.length_c   1.000
_cell.angle_alpha   90.00
_cell.angle_beta   90.00
_cell.angle_gamma   90.00
#
_symmetry.space_group_name_H-M   'P 1'
#
loop_
_entity.id
_entity.type
_entity.pdbx_description
1 polymer ?
#
loop_
_entity_poly.entity_id
_entity_poly.type
_entity_poly.pdbx_seq_one_letter_code
_entity_poly.pdbx_strand_id
1 'polypeptide(L)'
;MIDAAIELMRRSGLAGAGINEIVRESGAPKGSVYHFFPGGKEQLASEALGVHSQRVLVFVDAALSRKRSPPEKVKALFDAFALRLEEGDFHQSCPLGTVCLDLETELDGLRTLIAAAFADWTELIARHFAFRDTGRAKSFARLLLTTIEGAYIRGRAERSGKPFREAGAWLAELAAREKSD
;
A
#
# COMPACT_ATOMS: atom_id res chain seq x y z
N MET A 1 17.45 -6.46 -6.51
CA MET A 1 17.02 -7.19 -5.29
C MET A 1 15.84 -6.52 -4.59
N ILE A 2 15.91 -5.24 -4.24
CA ILE A 2 14.79 -4.53 -3.57
C ILE A 2 13.50 -4.61 -4.39
N ASP A 3 13.52 -4.30 -5.69
CA ASP A 3 12.32 -4.37 -6.53
C ASP A 3 11.76 -5.80 -6.65
N ALA A 4 12.63 -6.80 -6.80
CA ALA A 4 12.23 -8.21 -6.80
C ALA A 4 11.59 -8.63 -5.48
N ALA A 5 12.14 -8.19 -4.35
CA ALA A 5 11.57 -8.45 -3.03
C ALA A 5 10.18 -7.81 -2.88
N ILE A 6 10.00 -6.55 -3.32
CA ILE A 6 8.70 -5.88 -3.33
C ILE A 6 7.68 -6.68 -4.15
N GLU A 7 8.03 -7.07 -5.38
CA GLU A 7 7.11 -7.79 -6.26
C GLU A 7 6.74 -9.18 -5.72
N LEU A 8 7.68 -9.90 -5.14
CA LEU A 8 7.39 -11.18 -4.50
C LEU A 8 6.48 -11.01 -3.27
N MET A 9 6.76 -10.04 -2.41
CA MET A 9 5.91 -9.74 -1.26
C MET A 9 4.50 -9.30 -1.67
N ARG A 10 4.35 -8.56 -2.77
CA ARG A 10 3.03 -8.17 -3.31
C ARG A 10 2.20 -9.37 -3.75
N ARG A 11 2.84 -10.40 -4.29
CA ARG A 11 2.17 -11.61 -4.80
C ARG A 11 1.92 -12.64 -3.72
N SER A 12 2.88 -12.87 -2.84
CA SER A 12 2.96 -14.07 -2.01
C SER A 12 3.37 -13.80 -0.56
N GLY A 13 3.33 -12.55 -0.11
CA GLY A 13 3.70 -12.18 1.26
C GLY A 13 5.17 -12.40 1.59
N LEU A 14 5.49 -12.34 2.88
CA LEU A 14 6.85 -12.56 3.37
C LEU A 14 7.30 -14.02 3.17
N ALA A 15 6.39 -14.97 3.38
CA ALA A 15 6.70 -16.39 3.22
C ALA A 15 7.17 -16.72 1.80
N GLY A 16 6.50 -16.16 0.79
CA GLY A 16 6.83 -16.36 -0.63
C GLY A 16 8.06 -15.58 -1.12
N ALA A 17 8.51 -14.56 -0.38
CA ALA A 17 9.69 -13.76 -0.73
C ALA A 17 10.99 -14.38 -0.16
N GLY A 18 11.28 -15.63 -0.53
CA GLY A 18 12.51 -16.29 -0.13
C GLY A 18 13.75 -15.70 -0.82
N ILE A 19 14.92 -15.73 -0.13
CA ILE A 19 16.19 -15.19 -0.69
C ILE A 19 16.52 -15.82 -2.06
N ASN A 20 16.30 -17.12 -2.23
CA ASN A 20 16.59 -17.79 -3.50
C ASN A 20 15.67 -17.28 -4.63
N GLU A 21 14.41 -17.00 -4.33
CA GLU A 21 13.44 -16.46 -5.27
C GLU A 21 13.81 -15.01 -5.66
N ILE A 22 14.18 -14.20 -4.66
CA ILE A 22 14.64 -12.82 -4.88
C ILE A 22 15.90 -12.78 -5.77
N VAL A 23 16.86 -13.66 -5.51
CA VAL A 23 18.05 -13.83 -6.33
C VAL A 23 17.68 -14.21 -7.76
N ARG A 24 16.82 -15.17 -7.93
CA ARG A 24 16.35 -15.62 -9.25
C ARG A 24 15.65 -14.49 -10.02
N GLU A 25 14.70 -13.78 -9.40
CA GLU A 25 13.97 -12.70 -10.07
C GLU A 25 14.81 -11.45 -10.32
N SER A 26 15.78 -11.16 -9.44
CA SER A 26 16.64 -9.97 -9.61
C SER A 26 17.82 -10.20 -10.55
N GLY A 27 18.15 -11.46 -10.87
CA GLY A 27 19.37 -11.81 -11.59
C GLY A 27 20.67 -11.54 -10.83
N ALA A 28 20.60 -11.20 -9.54
CA ALA A 28 21.77 -10.88 -8.73
C ALA A 28 22.52 -12.16 -8.29
N PRO A 29 23.86 -12.13 -8.16
CA PRO A 29 24.61 -13.24 -7.61
C PRO A 29 24.17 -13.54 -6.17
N LYS A 30 23.99 -14.82 -5.81
CA LYS A 30 23.52 -15.22 -4.46
C LYS A 30 24.39 -14.67 -3.33
N GLY A 31 25.72 -14.62 -3.52
CA GLY A 31 26.63 -14.07 -2.53
C GLY A 31 26.45 -12.57 -2.26
N SER A 32 25.89 -11.82 -3.22
CA SER A 32 25.63 -10.39 -3.05
C SER A 32 24.56 -10.08 -2.01
N VAL A 33 23.63 -11.01 -1.76
CA VAL A 33 22.55 -10.80 -0.76
C VAL A 33 23.16 -10.56 0.61
N TYR A 34 24.01 -11.47 1.08
CA TYR A 34 24.63 -11.38 2.41
C TYR A 34 25.68 -10.27 2.52
N HIS A 35 26.22 -9.82 1.38
CA HIS A 35 27.10 -8.65 1.34
C HIS A 35 26.32 -7.35 1.58
N PHE A 36 25.19 -7.16 0.89
CA PHE A 36 24.38 -5.95 1.01
C PHE A 36 23.36 -6.00 2.16
N PHE A 37 22.91 -7.18 2.52
CA PHE A 37 21.92 -7.41 3.57
C PHE A 37 22.45 -8.43 4.58
N PRO A 38 23.43 -8.07 5.43
CA PRO A 38 24.00 -9.00 6.41
C PRO A 38 22.97 -9.53 7.42
N GLY A 39 21.88 -8.78 7.69
CA GLY A 39 20.71 -9.23 8.45
C GLY A 39 19.76 -10.15 7.68
N GLY A 40 20.15 -10.58 6.46
CA GLY A 40 19.44 -11.56 5.68
C GLY A 40 18.05 -11.11 5.21
N LYS A 41 17.09 -12.04 5.26
CA LYS A 41 15.75 -11.86 4.72
C LYS A 41 14.98 -10.72 5.41
N GLU A 42 15.12 -10.59 6.73
CA GLU A 42 14.40 -9.58 7.50
C GLU A 42 14.88 -8.15 7.13
N GLN A 43 16.18 -7.95 7.06
CA GLN A 43 16.74 -6.66 6.62
C GLN A 43 16.30 -6.32 5.20
N LEU A 44 16.42 -7.28 4.28
CA LEU A 44 16.00 -7.07 2.88
C LEU A 44 14.50 -6.74 2.79
N ALA A 45 13.66 -7.43 3.55
CA ALA A 45 12.22 -7.15 3.61
C ALA A 45 11.94 -5.75 4.18
N SER A 46 12.60 -5.37 5.29
CA SER A 46 12.45 -4.06 5.90
C SER A 46 12.82 -2.93 4.92
N GLU A 47 13.95 -3.05 4.25
CA GLU A 47 14.39 -2.04 3.27
C GLU A 47 13.46 -1.98 2.07
N ALA A 48 13.00 -3.13 1.56
CA ALA A 48 12.06 -3.21 0.45
C ALA A 48 10.70 -2.59 0.80
N LEU A 49 10.16 -2.88 1.99
CA LEU A 49 8.91 -2.28 2.47
C LEU A 49 9.07 -0.77 2.69
N GLY A 50 10.21 -0.31 3.20
CA GLY A 50 10.52 1.11 3.34
C GLY A 50 10.52 1.83 1.99
N VAL A 51 11.23 1.28 0.99
CA VAL A 51 11.24 1.82 -0.38
C VAL A 51 9.83 1.84 -0.98
N HIS A 52 9.07 0.75 -0.80
CA HIS A 52 7.69 0.70 -1.29
C HIS A 52 6.81 1.75 -0.62
N SER A 53 6.93 1.93 0.70
CA SER A 53 6.17 2.94 1.45
C SER A 53 6.39 4.35 0.89
N GLN A 54 7.63 4.72 0.59
CA GLN A 54 7.93 6.02 -0.02
C GLN A 54 7.32 6.17 -1.42
N ARG A 55 7.35 5.10 -2.24
CA ARG A 55 6.71 5.10 -3.56
C ARG A 55 5.19 5.28 -3.48
N VAL A 56 4.56 4.70 -2.45
CA VAL A 56 3.11 4.89 -2.20
C VAL A 56 2.81 6.32 -1.81
N LEU A 57 3.61 6.95 -0.94
CA LEU A 57 3.44 8.37 -0.57
C LEU A 57 3.44 9.26 -1.82
N VAL A 58 4.42 9.09 -2.70
CA VAL A 58 4.51 9.86 -3.97
C VAL A 58 3.30 9.61 -4.86
N PHE A 59 2.89 8.34 -5.01
CA PHE A 59 1.76 7.95 -5.84
C PHE A 59 0.43 8.52 -5.31
N VAL A 60 0.18 8.41 -4.02
CA VAL A 60 -1.04 8.91 -3.36
C VAL A 60 -1.10 10.42 -3.43
N ASP A 61 0.01 11.11 -3.13
CA ASP A 61 0.10 12.58 -3.24
C ASP A 61 -0.23 13.04 -4.65
N ALA A 62 0.35 12.42 -5.67
CA ALA A 62 0.08 12.75 -7.07
C ALA A 62 -1.40 12.52 -7.47
N ALA A 63 -2.04 11.47 -6.96
CA ALA A 63 -3.44 11.18 -7.25
C ALA A 63 -4.37 12.22 -6.60
N LEU A 64 -4.06 12.66 -5.38
CA LEU A 64 -4.90 13.58 -4.61
C LEU A 64 -4.69 15.05 -4.98
N SER A 65 -3.46 15.47 -5.32
CA SER A 65 -3.10 16.86 -5.60
C SER A 65 -3.76 17.43 -6.84
N ARG A 66 -4.11 16.60 -7.83
CA ARG A 66 -4.71 17.02 -9.10
C ARG A 66 -6.19 17.38 -9.00
N LYS A 67 -6.85 17.06 -7.90
CA LYS A 67 -8.30 17.27 -7.70
C LYS A 67 -8.56 18.31 -6.64
N ARG A 68 -9.66 19.05 -6.79
CA ARG A 68 -10.01 20.18 -5.91
C ARG A 68 -10.99 19.78 -4.82
N SER A 69 -12.06 19.08 -5.18
CA SER A 69 -13.09 18.69 -4.20
C SER A 69 -12.78 17.34 -3.52
N PRO A 70 -13.19 17.17 -2.25
CA PRO A 70 -13.02 15.89 -1.55
C PRO A 70 -13.61 14.67 -2.28
N PRO A 71 -14.81 14.71 -2.87
CA PRO A 71 -15.34 13.60 -3.65
C PRO A 71 -14.49 13.22 -4.86
N GLU A 72 -13.97 14.22 -5.61
CA GLU A 72 -13.09 13.99 -6.75
C GLU A 72 -11.76 13.35 -6.34
N LYS A 73 -11.21 13.77 -5.19
CA LYS A 73 -9.97 13.19 -4.63
C LYS A 73 -10.16 11.71 -4.30
N VAL A 74 -11.28 11.37 -3.64
CA VAL A 74 -11.60 9.96 -3.33
C VAL A 74 -11.72 9.12 -4.58
N LYS A 75 -12.52 9.56 -5.57
CA LYS A 75 -12.66 8.84 -6.85
C LYS A 75 -11.33 8.64 -7.54
N ALA A 76 -10.53 9.71 -7.67
CA ALA A 76 -9.22 9.65 -8.31
C ALA A 76 -8.27 8.66 -7.62
N LEU A 77 -8.26 8.63 -6.29
CA LEU A 77 -7.43 7.70 -5.52
C LEU A 77 -7.84 6.24 -5.78
N PHE A 78 -9.13 5.95 -5.69
CA PHE A 78 -9.62 4.58 -5.88
C PHE A 78 -9.49 4.11 -7.33
N ASP A 79 -9.73 4.98 -8.32
CA ASP A 79 -9.52 4.69 -9.74
C ASP A 79 -8.03 4.40 -10.03
N ALA A 80 -7.12 5.16 -9.41
CA ALA A 80 -5.68 4.94 -9.57
C ALA A 80 -5.23 3.57 -9.02
N PHE A 81 -5.78 3.14 -7.88
CA PHE A 81 -5.51 1.81 -7.34
C PHE A 81 -6.16 0.69 -8.16
N ALA A 82 -7.39 0.90 -8.68
CA ALA A 82 -8.05 -0.02 -9.58
C ALA A 82 -7.20 -0.26 -10.84
N LEU A 83 -6.71 0.80 -11.46
CA LEU A 83 -5.87 0.73 -12.64
C LEU A 83 -4.57 -0.04 -12.37
N ARG A 84 -3.89 0.24 -11.26
CA ARG A 84 -2.67 -0.51 -10.88
C ARG A 84 -2.91 -2.00 -10.69
N LEU A 85 -4.05 -2.38 -10.14
CA LEU A 85 -4.41 -3.80 -9.99
C LEU A 85 -4.65 -4.44 -11.35
N GLU A 86 -5.34 -3.75 -12.25
CA GLU A 86 -5.63 -4.20 -13.63
C GLU A 86 -4.34 -4.32 -14.45
N GLU A 87 -3.46 -3.33 -14.40
CA GLU A 87 -2.14 -3.35 -15.05
C GLU A 87 -1.24 -4.49 -14.55
N GLY A 88 -1.37 -4.87 -13.26
CA GLY A 88 -0.68 -6.01 -12.65
C GLY A 88 -1.37 -7.36 -12.87
N ASP A 89 -2.32 -7.47 -13.79
CA ASP A 89 -3.11 -8.68 -14.09
C ASP A 89 -3.69 -9.33 -12.83
N PHE A 90 -4.10 -8.51 -11.86
CA PHE A 90 -4.74 -8.93 -10.60
C PHE A 90 -3.89 -9.83 -9.68
N HIS A 91 -2.58 -9.91 -9.91
CA HIS A 91 -1.67 -10.74 -9.11
C HIS A 91 -1.03 -10.01 -7.95
N GLN A 92 -1.19 -8.68 -7.90
CA GLN A 92 -0.50 -7.82 -6.94
C GLN A 92 -1.46 -7.29 -5.85
N SER A 93 -0.93 -7.14 -4.64
CA SER A 93 -1.59 -6.48 -3.50
C SER A 93 -0.66 -5.43 -2.88
N CYS A 94 -1.08 -4.82 -1.80
CA CYS A 94 -0.19 -4.04 -0.95
C CYS A 94 0.81 -4.97 -0.25
N PRO A 95 2.13 -4.81 -0.44
CA PRO A 95 3.11 -5.70 0.21
C PRO A 95 3.14 -5.53 1.73
N LEU A 96 2.78 -4.35 2.26
CA LEU A 96 2.65 -4.16 3.70
C LEU A 96 1.49 -4.99 4.26
N GLY A 97 0.35 -4.99 3.57
CA GLY A 97 -0.81 -5.80 3.95
C GLY A 97 -0.51 -7.29 3.87
N THR A 98 0.07 -7.77 2.77
CA THR A 98 0.40 -9.21 2.60
C THR A 98 1.43 -9.67 3.62
N VAL A 99 2.49 -8.91 3.86
CA VAL A 99 3.49 -9.22 4.87
C VAL A 99 2.89 -9.20 6.27
N CYS A 100 2.00 -8.24 6.57
CA CYS A 100 1.35 -8.15 7.89
C CYS A 100 0.56 -9.41 8.25
N LEU A 101 -0.04 -10.09 7.27
CA LEU A 101 -0.76 -11.35 7.47
C LEU A 101 0.16 -12.54 7.76
N ASP A 102 1.44 -12.45 7.35
CA ASP A 102 2.46 -13.48 7.56
C ASP A 102 3.31 -13.24 8.83
N LEU A 103 3.08 -12.12 9.56
CA LEU A 103 3.91 -11.79 10.72
C LEU A 103 3.64 -12.72 11.89
N GLU A 104 4.67 -13.46 12.25
CA GLU A 104 4.76 -14.17 13.52
C GLU A 104 5.23 -13.22 14.64
N THR A 105 5.14 -13.68 15.90
CA THR A 105 5.42 -12.85 17.09
C THR A 105 6.87 -12.34 17.14
N GLU A 106 7.79 -13.05 16.46
CA GLU A 106 9.23 -12.76 16.49
C GLU A 106 9.66 -11.61 15.55
N LEU A 107 8.74 -11.11 14.70
CA LEU A 107 9.04 -10.09 13.68
C LEU A 107 8.53 -8.69 14.08
N ASP A 108 8.72 -8.29 15.34
CA ASP A 108 8.26 -6.99 15.87
C ASP A 108 8.86 -5.78 15.12
N GLY A 109 10.06 -5.90 14.58
CA GLY A 109 10.69 -4.86 13.77
C GLY A 109 9.88 -4.55 12.51
N LEU A 110 9.46 -5.58 11.78
CA LEU A 110 8.61 -5.41 10.59
C LEU A 110 7.21 -4.88 10.94
N ARG A 111 6.63 -5.36 12.06
CA ARG A 111 5.34 -4.84 12.55
C ARG A 111 5.39 -3.35 12.83
N THR A 112 6.44 -2.90 13.53
CA THR A 112 6.65 -1.49 13.84
C THR A 112 6.81 -0.64 12.57
N LEU A 113 7.60 -1.12 11.61
CA LEU A 113 7.78 -0.47 10.32
C LEU A 113 6.47 -0.34 9.56
N ILE A 114 5.68 -1.42 9.48
CA ILE A 114 4.39 -1.43 8.77
C ILE A 114 3.41 -0.47 9.45
N ALA A 115 3.33 -0.47 10.78
CA ALA A 115 2.46 0.44 11.52
C ALA A 115 2.85 1.91 11.29
N ALA A 116 4.15 2.23 11.28
CA ALA A 116 4.65 3.56 10.97
C ALA A 116 4.30 3.98 9.53
N ALA A 117 4.48 3.10 8.56
CA ALA A 117 4.13 3.39 7.17
C ALA A 117 2.63 3.68 6.99
N PHE A 118 1.73 2.90 7.61
CA PHE A 118 0.30 3.19 7.59
C PHE A 118 -0.04 4.52 8.29
N ALA A 119 0.69 4.88 9.35
CA ALA A 119 0.53 6.17 10.01
C ALA A 119 0.94 7.32 9.07
N ASP A 120 2.08 7.23 8.40
CA ASP A 120 2.56 8.23 7.44
C ASP A 120 1.59 8.40 6.28
N TRP A 121 1.07 7.30 5.72
CA TRP A 121 0.05 7.35 4.67
C TRP A 121 -1.25 8.00 5.16
N THR A 122 -1.66 7.70 6.40
CA THR A 122 -2.82 8.35 7.02
C THR A 122 -2.64 9.86 7.12
N GLU A 123 -1.49 10.31 7.62
CA GLU A 123 -1.18 11.74 7.75
C GLU A 123 -1.13 12.44 6.38
N LEU A 124 -0.51 11.81 5.37
CA LEU A 124 -0.49 12.35 4.02
C LEU A 124 -1.90 12.51 3.47
N ILE A 125 -2.70 11.45 3.50
CA ILE A 125 -4.08 11.47 2.98
C ILE A 125 -4.91 12.52 3.72
N ALA A 126 -4.86 12.55 5.06
CA ALA A 126 -5.63 13.49 5.87
C ALA A 126 -5.37 14.95 5.50
N ARG A 127 -4.11 15.30 5.20
CA ARG A 127 -3.74 16.67 4.77
C ARG A 127 -4.41 17.11 3.46
N HIS A 128 -4.82 16.18 2.62
CA HIS A 128 -5.55 16.51 1.39
C HIS A 128 -7.03 16.79 1.60
N PHE A 129 -7.57 16.51 2.81
CA PHE A 129 -8.97 16.73 3.12
C PHE A 129 -9.10 17.86 4.17
N ALA A 130 -9.50 19.06 3.69
CA ALA A 130 -9.73 20.23 4.53
C ALA A 130 -11.10 20.11 5.26
N PHE A 131 -11.24 19.11 6.13
CA PHE A 131 -12.39 19.00 7.01
C PHE A 131 -12.20 19.90 8.22
N ARG A 132 -13.28 20.46 8.76
CA ARG A 132 -13.23 21.35 9.95
C ARG A 132 -12.58 20.72 11.17
N ASP A 133 -12.70 19.41 11.29
CA ASP A 133 -12.10 18.62 12.37
C ASP A 133 -10.95 17.77 11.80
N THR A 134 -9.73 18.05 12.24
CA THR A 134 -8.52 17.31 11.83
C THR A 134 -8.56 15.85 12.28
N GLY A 135 -9.18 15.55 13.43
CA GLY A 135 -9.39 14.18 13.91
C GLY A 135 -10.30 13.40 12.96
N ARG A 136 -11.31 14.09 12.41
CA ARG A 136 -12.23 13.51 11.43
C ARG A 136 -11.54 13.26 10.08
N ALA A 137 -10.66 14.16 9.63
CA ALA A 137 -9.86 13.95 8.44
C ALA A 137 -8.94 12.72 8.58
N LYS A 138 -8.28 12.54 9.74
CA LYS A 138 -7.46 11.35 10.02
C LYS A 138 -8.29 10.07 10.08
N SER A 139 -9.45 10.11 10.72
CA SER A 139 -10.36 8.96 10.79
C SER A 139 -10.85 8.56 9.40
N PHE A 140 -11.18 9.54 8.57
CA PHE A 140 -11.57 9.32 7.17
C PHE A 140 -10.40 8.73 6.35
N ALA A 141 -9.20 9.25 6.51
CA ALA A 141 -8.00 8.70 5.86
C ALA A 141 -7.75 7.22 6.23
N ARG A 142 -7.93 6.86 7.51
CA ARG A 142 -7.85 5.44 7.94
C ARG A 142 -8.93 4.59 7.27
N LEU A 143 -10.15 5.10 7.16
CA LEU A 143 -11.24 4.39 6.47
C LEU A 143 -10.89 4.16 4.99
N LEU A 144 -10.33 5.17 4.29
CA LEU A 144 -9.89 5.01 2.90
C LEU A 144 -8.83 3.91 2.79
N LEU A 145 -7.80 3.91 3.65
CA LEU A 145 -6.75 2.90 3.65
C LEU A 145 -7.30 1.50 3.94
N THR A 146 -8.12 1.33 4.97
CA THR A 146 -8.76 0.05 5.30
C THR A 146 -9.57 -0.48 4.12
N THR A 147 -10.29 0.42 3.43
CA THR A 147 -11.11 0.04 2.28
C THR A 147 -10.25 -0.34 1.07
N ILE A 148 -9.12 0.35 0.84
CA ILE A 148 -8.16 0.01 -0.23
C ILE A 148 -7.58 -1.38 0.00
N GLU A 149 -7.16 -1.72 1.23
CA GLU A 149 -6.65 -3.06 1.56
C GLU A 149 -7.71 -4.15 1.31
N GLY A 150 -8.95 -3.92 1.72
CA GLY A 150 -10.07 -4.83 1.43
C GLY A 150 -10.40 -4.95 -0.06
N ALA A 151 -10.32 -3.83 -0.80
CA ALA A 151 -10.56 -3.81 -2.23
C ALA A 151 -9.48 -4.56 -3.02
N TYR A 152 -8.23 -4.60 -2.56
CA TYR A 152 -7.19 -5.47 -3.13
C TYR A 152 -7.57 -6.95 -3.03
N ILE A 153 -8.02 -7.41 -1.87
CA ILE A 153 -8.42 -8.81 -1.65
C ILE A 153 -9.54 -9.20 -2.61
N ARG A 154 -10.60 -8.39 -2.66
CA ARG A 154 -11.74 -8.63 -3.54
C ARG A 154 -11.39 -8.51 -5.02
N GLY A 155 -10.64 -7.46 -5.39
CA GLY A 155 -10.23 -7.22 -6.77
C GLY A 155 -9.39 -8.36 -7.34
N ARG A 156 -8.51 -8.95 -6.54
CA ARG A 156 -7.76 -10.16 -6.92
C ARG A 156 -8.68 -11.37 -7.11
N ALA A 157 -9.59 -11.60 -6.15
CA ALA A 157 -10.52 -12.73 -6.22
C ALA A 157 -11.48 -12.64 -7.40
N GLU A 158 -12.00 -11.44 -7.66
CA GLU A 158 -12.96 -11.16 -8.73
C GLU A 158 -12.29 -10.89 -10.10
N ARG A 159 -10.95 -10.78 -10.15
CA ARG A 159 -10.15 -10.33 -11.30
C ARG A 159 -10.73 -9.05 -11.92
N SER A 160 -10.97 -8.05 -11.09
CA SER A 160 -11.68 -6.82 -11.47
C SER A 160 -11.26 -5.63 -10.62
N GLY A 161 -11.14 -4.44 -11.20
CA GLY A 161 -11.02 -3.17 -10.50
C GLY A 161 -12.34 -2.65 -9.92
N LYS A 162 -13.46 -3.34 -10.16
CA LYS A 162 -14.79 -2.94 -9.72
C LYS A 162 -14.90 -2.71 -8.21
N PRO A 163 -14.34 -3.57 -7.32
CA PRO A 163 -14.39 -3.34 -5.88
C PRO A 163 -13.80 -1.99 -5.44
N PHE A 164 -12.72 -1.55 -6.08
CA PHE A 164 -12.17 -0.21 -5.83
C PHE A 164 -13.13 0.88 -6.27
N ARG A 165 -13.64 0.82 -7.50
CA ARG A 165 -14.49 1.87 -8.06
C ARG A 165 -15.82 2.01 -7.32
N GLU A 166 -16.44 0.89 -6.92
CA GLU A 166 -17.68 0.91 -6.12
C GLU A 166 -17.44 1.50 -4.73
N ALA A 167 -16.38 1.06 -4.03
CA ALA A 167 -16.02 1.62 -2.73
C ALA A 167 -15.68 3.11 -2.83
N GLY A 168 -14.92 3.50 -3.86
CA GLY A 168 -14.59 4.89 -4.13
C GLY A 168 -15.81 5.77 -4.36
N ALA A 169 -16.84 5.27 -5.06
CA ALA A 169 -18.09 5.99 -5.27
C ALA A 169 -18.83 6.28 -3.95
N TRP A 170 -19.00 5.26 -3.10
CA TRP A 170 -19.64 5.42 -1.79
C TRP A 170 -18.86 6.34 -0.84
N LEU A 171 -17.54 6.20 -0.81
CA LEU A 171 -16.69 7.05 0.03
C LEU A 171 -16.62 8.48 -0.47
N ALA A 172 -16.77 8.71 -1.78
CA ALA A 172 -16.90 10.05 -2.35
C ALA A 172 -18.20 10.74 -1.90
N GLU A 173 -19.33 10.00 -1.83
CA GLU A 173 -20.56 10.54 -1.29
C GLU A 173 -20.44 10.88 0.20
N LEU A 174 -19.71 10.05 0.96
CA LEU A 174 -19.42 10.34 2.37
C LEU A 174 -18.57 11.61 2.49
N ALA A 175 -17.53 11.75 1.68
CA ALA A 175 -16.68 12.95 1.65
C ALA A 175 -17.45 14.23 1.27
N ALA A 176 -18.48 14.12 0.42
CA ALA A 176 -19.30 15.27 0.04
C ALA A 176 -20.16 15.82 1.19
N ARG A 177 -20.45 14.98 2.20
CA ARG A 177 -21.24 15.38 3.38
C ARG A 177 -20.41 16.06 4.46
N GLU A 178 -19.09 15.96 4.38
CA GLU A 178 -18.19 16.63 5.31
C GLU A 178 -18.12 18.13 4.99
N LYS A 179 -18.30 18.95 6.03
CA LYS A 179 -18.21 20.42 5.89
C LYS A 179 -16.73 20.79 5.75
N SER A 180 -16.41 21.48 4.66
CA SER A 180 -15.13 22.16 4.51
C SER A 180 -15.12 23.47 5.30
N ASP A 181 -13.94 23.90 5.74
CA ASP A 181 -13.74 25.25 6.27
C ASP A 181 -13.94 26.30 5.17
#